data_befe1b5aab5e3781ff28908c16863217
#
_entry.id   befe1b5aab5e3781ff28908c16863217
#
_cell.length_a   1.000
_cell.length_b   1.000
_cell.length_c   1.000
_cell.angle_alpha   90.00
_cell.angle_beta   90.00
_cell.angle_gamma   90.00
#
_symmetry.space_group_name_H-M   'P 1'
#
loop_
_entity.id
_entity.type
_entity.pdbx_description
1 polymer ?
#
loop_
_entity_poly.entity_id
_entity_poly.type
_entity_poly.pdbx_seq_one_letter_code
_entity_poly.pdbx_strand_id
1 'polypeptide(L)'
;MKILVTGGTGFVGSRIVHALRAEERDVRALVRRPEHGAHLAALGAELVAGDVTDPASVAAAATGCTHVVHLVAILTGKPQDFDRVMTQGTRNVIAAAKSAGVERFILMSALGTNATTKDLVPYFGAKFAMEQETVASGLEYTIFRPSFVFGRGGALATFMKQVRYSPVVTVIGSGLQQIQPIWIDDVAEHFVRALDTPAAANKTFEIGGPDIVTWNELYRTIAKVLGKRRALAHIPAGIARTGARATQWIPGAPLSADQVAMIEVGDNVVTNADAVHTFQLPLVPLEDQIRRAA
;
A
#
# COMPACT_ATOMS: atom_id res chain seq x y z
N MET A 1 1.18 22.93 -10.69
CA MET A 1 1.04 21.44 -10.70
C MET A 1 -0.25 21.10 -9.96
N LYS A 2 -1.23 20.52 -10.64
CA LYS A 2 -2.44 19.95 -10.02
C LYS A 2 -2.38 18.43 -10.07
N ILE A 3 -2.57 17.77 -8.93
CA ILE A 3 -2.36 16.34 -8.76
C ILE A 3 -3.70 15.66 -8.49
N LEU A 4 -4.11 14.74 -9.37
CA LEU A 4 -5.24 13.85 -9.10
C LEU A 4 -4.77 12.69 -8.22
N VAL A 5 -5.38 12.51 -7.07
CA VAL A 5 -5.15 11.36 -6.18
C VAL A 5 -6.38 10.46 -6.18
N THR A 6 -6.22 9.21 -6.59
CA THR A 6 -7.26 8.18 -6.46
C THR A 6 -6.92 7.25 -5.32
N GLY A 7 -7.90 6.86 -4.51
CA GLY A 7 -7.65 6.08 -3.29
C GLY A 7 -7.13 6.93 -2.12
N GLY A 8 -7.27 8.26 -2.19
CA GLY A 8 -6.81 9.21 -1.17
C GLY A 8 -7.44 9.02 0.22
N THR A 9 -8.63 8.43 0.32
CA THR A 9 -9.29 8.14 1.61
C THR A 9 -8.76 6.88 2.30
N GLY A 10 -7.90 6.11 1.64
CA GLY A 10 -7.30 4.89 2.18
C GLY A 10 -6.17 5.17 3.19
N PHE A 11 -5.68 4.09 3.83
CA PHE A 11 -4.62 4.15 4.86
C PHE A 11 -3.37 4.90 4.36
N VAL A 12 -2.78 4.48 3.26
CA VAL A 12 -1.60 5.16 2.68
C VAL A 12 -2.01 6.46 1.98
N GLY A 13 -3.14 6.45 1.25
CA GLY A 13 -3.57 7.60 0.46
C GLY A 13 -3.80 8.86 1.28
N SER A 14 -4.37 8.74 2.47
CA SER A 14 -4.59 9.89 3.36
C SER A 14 -3.27 10.54 3.82
N ARG A 15 -2.22 9.73 4.01
CA ARG A 15 -0.89 10.25 4.37
C ARG A 15 -0.19 10.90 3.18
N ILE A 16 -0.35 10.34 1.97
CA ILE A 16 0.17 10.96 0.75
C ILE A 16 -0.52 12.32 0.50
N VAL A 17 -1.85 12.39 0.61
CA VAL A 17 -2.58 13.67 0.48
C VAL A 17 -2.11 14.66 1.54
N HIS A 18 -1.93 14.23 2.79
CA HIS A 18 -1.41 15.09 3.86
C HIS A 18 -0.01 15.62 3.50
N ALA A 19 0.91 14.76 3.05
CA ALA A 19 2.27 15.17 2.70
C ALA A 19 2.28 16.14 1.50
N LEU A 20 1.48 15.88 0.46
CA LEU A 20 1.32 16.77 -0.69
C LEU A 20 0.79 18.15 -0.27
N ARG A 21 -0.21 18.17 0.62
CA ARG A 21 -0.79 19.43 1.10
C ARG A 21 0.15 20.19 2.05
N ALA A 22 0.99 19.47 2.81
CA ALA A 22 2.03 20.10 3.63
C ALA A 22 3.10 20.83 2.79
N GLU A 23 3.32 20.39 1.54
CA GLU A 23 4.14 21.09 0.54
C GLU A 23 3.32 22.07 -0.34
N GLU A 24 2.11 22.44 0.08
CA GLU A 24 1.22 23.37 -0.63
C GLU A 24 0.85 22.94 -2.05
N ARG A 25 1.00 21.64 -2.40
CA ARG A 25 0.62 21.11 -3.71
C ARG A 25 -0.89 21.19 -3.91
N ASP A 26 -1.34 21.54 -5.10
CA ASP A 26 -2.76 21.53 -5.46
C ASP A 26 -3.23 20.09 -5.68
N VAL A 27 -4.07 19.58 -4.77
CA VAL A 27 -4.52 18.20 -4.75
C VAL A 27 -6.01 18.11 -5.01
N ARG A 28 -6.38 17.31 -6.00
CA ARG A 28 -7.75 16.83 -6.23
C ARG A 28 -7.85 15.36 -5.87
N ALA A 29 -8.76 14.99 -4.99
CA ALA A 29 -9.00 13.61 -4.58
C ALA A 29 -10.30 13.08 -5.20
N LEU A 30 -10.21 12.01 -5.99
CA LEU A 30 -11.38 11.25 -6.45
C LEU A 30 -11.88 10.39 -5.29
N VAL A 31 -13.11 10.64 -4.85
CA VAL A 31 -13.73 9.97 -3.71
C VAL A 31 -15.10 9.41 -4.07
N ARG A 32 -15.37 8.16 -3.71
CA ARG A 32 -16.67 7.54 -3.98
C ARG A 32 -17.81 8.18 -3.21
N ARG A 33 -17.51 8.63 -2.01
CA ARG A 33 -18.46 9.28 -1.08
C ARG A 33 -17.76 10.49 -0.47
N PRO A 34 -18.16 11.73 -0.81
CA PRO A 34 -17.51 12.95 -0.32
C PRO A 34 -17.43 13.03 1.20
N GLU A 35 -18.43 12.49 1.92
CA GLU A 35 -18.46 12.46 3.37
C GLU A 35 -17.27 11.67 3.98
N HIS A 36 -16.78 10.64 3.28
CA HIS A 36 -15.59 9.88 3.71
C HIS A 36 -14.28 10.65 3.44
N GLY A 37 -14.34 11.69 2.62
CA GLY A 37 -13.20 12.55 2.27
C GLY A 37 -13.09 13.83 3.12
N ALA A 38 -13.97 14.06 4.10
CA ALA A 38 -14.01 15.30 4.87
C ALA A 38 -12.66 15.68 5.50
N HIS A 39 -11.88 14.68 5.97
CA HIS A 39 -10.54 14.89 6.51
C HIS A 39 -9.54 15.38 5.44
N LEU A 40 -9.72 15.00 4.17
CA LEU A 40 -8.88 15.47 3.07
C LEU A 40 -9.26 16.92 2.69
N ALA A 41 -10.56 17.22 2.68
CA ALA A 41 -11.03 18.60 2.47
C ALA A 41 -10.53 19.55 3.56
N ALA A 42 -10.47 19.09 4.80
CA ALA A 42 -9.89 19.87 5.92
C ALA A 42 -8.39 20.19 5.73
N LEU A 43 -7.67 19.38 4.94
CA LEU A 43 -6.29 19.64 4.52
C LEU A 43 -6.21 20.58 3.31
N GLY A 44 -7.34 21.01 2.75
CA GLY A 44 -7.41 21.87 1.55
C GLY A 44 -7.36 21.08 0.23
N ALA A 45 -7.61 19.77 0.22
CA ALA A 45 -7.76 19.03 -1.02
C ALA A 45 -9.15 19.27 -1.63
N GLU A 46 -9.21 19.44 -2.95
CA GLU A 46 -10.46 19.47 -3.72
C GLU A 46 -11.03 18.06 -3.78
N LEU A 47 -12.29 17.86 -3.37
CA LEU A 47 -12.96 16.57 -3.49
C LEU A 47 -13.81 16.53 -4.75
N VAL A 48 -13.66 15.48 -5.55
CA VAL A 48 -14.52 15.17 -6.69
C VAL A 48 -15.16 13.81 -6.47
N ALA A 49 -16.51 13.77 -6.52
CA ALA A 49 -17.24 12.52 -6.40
C ALA A 49 -17.04 11.66 -7.66
N GLY A 50 -16.74 10.38 -7.49
CA GLY A 50 -16.60 9.44 -8.60
C GLY A 50 -15.96 8.11 -8.17
N ASP A 51 -15.96 7.16 -9.08
CA ASP A 51 -15.40 5.83 -8.89
C ASP A 51 -14.47 5.49 -10.07
N VAL A 52 -13.34 4.84 -9.79
CA VAL A 52 -12.41 4.40 -10.84
C VAL A 52 -13.02 3.42 -11.83
N THR A 53 -14.14 2.78 -11.47
CA THR A 53 -14.89 1.88 -12.34
C THR A 53 -15.84 2.62 -13.29
N ASP A 54 -16.01 3.94 -13.11
CA ASP A 54 -16.79 4.82 -13.99
C ASP A 54 -15.87 5.75 -14.80
N PRO A 55 -15.65 5.46 -16.09
CA PRO A 55 -14.77 6.25 -16.95
C PRO A 55 -15.13 7.74 -17.01
N ALA A 56 -16.43 8.07 -16.97
CA ALA A 56 -16.88 9.45 -17.08
C ALA A 56 -16.49 10.27 -15.85
N SER A 57 -16.67 9.70 -14.65
CA SER A 57 -16.28 10.36 -13.40
C SER A 57 -14.77 10.53 -13.29
N VAL A 58 -13.99 9.55 -13.76
CA VAL A 58 -12.52 9.62 -13.78
C VAL A 58 -12.06 10.70 -14.77
N ALA A 59 -12.64 10.77 -15.96
CA ALA A 59 -12.30 11.80 -16.96
C ALA A 59 -12.58 13.21 -16.42
N ALA A 60 -13.73 13.43 -15.80
CA ALA A 60 -14.08 14.68 -15.16
C ALA A 60 -13.07 15.06 -14.05
N ALA A 61 -12.68 14.10 -13.23
CA ALA A 61 -11.70 14.31 -12.15
C ALA A 61 -10.29 14.63 -12.69
N ALA A 62 -9.87 14.05 -13.81
CA ALA A 62 -8.56 14.27 -14.40
C ALA A 62 -8.43 15.60 -15.12
N THR A 63 -9.54 16.26 -15.49
CA THR A 63 -9.53 17.52 -16.23
C THR A 63 -8.71 18.59 -15.51
N GLY A 64 -7.70 19.14 -16.20
CA GLY A 64 -6.81 20.18 -15.68
C GLY A 64 -5.77 19.69 -14.68
N CYS A 65 -5.67 18.37 -14.44
CA CYS A 65 -4.59 17.79 -13.66
C CYS A 65 -3.37 17.52 -14.56
N THR A 66 -2.19 17.80 -14.05
CA THR A 66 -0.91 17.53 -14.73
C THR A 66 -0.24 16.26 -14.22
N HIS A 67 -0.63 15.77 -13.05
CA HIS A 67 -0.05 14.59 -12.41
C HIS A 67 -1.14 13.69 -11.84
N VAL A 68 -0.87 12.39 -11.78
CA VAL A 68 -1.76 11.40 -11.17
C VAL A 68 -0.99 10.56 -10.16
N VAL A 69 -1.59 10.38 -8.97
CA VAL A 69 -1.16 9.41 -7.96
C VAL A 69 -2.28 8.38 -7.81
N HIS A 70 -2.04 7.17 -8.31
CA HIS A 70 -3.04 6.08 -8.35
C HIS A 70 -2.76 5.04 -7.27
N LEU A 71 -3.64 4.99 -6.24
CA LEU A 71 -3.44 4.18 -5.03
C LEU A 71 -4.57 3.18 -4.81
N VAL A 72 -5.56 3.11 -5.71
CA VAL A 72 -6.73 2.26 -5.51
C VAL A 72 -6.34 0.79 -5.48
N ALA A 73 -6.72 0.11 -4.40
CA ALA A 73 -6.61 -1.33 -4.26
C ALA A 73 -7.70 -1.86 -3.32
N ILE A 74 -8.08 -3.10 -3.51
CA ILE A 74 -8.87 -3.88 -2.56
C ILE A 74 -8.02 -5.06 -2.08
N LEU A 75 -8.20 -5.47 -0.82
CA LEU A 75 -7.46 -6.59 -0.21
C LEU A 75 -8.33 -7.84 -0.07
N THR A 76 -9.63 -7.68 -0.21
CA THR A 76 -10.64 -8.75 -0.09
C THR A 76 -11.74 -8.54 -1.12
N GLY A 77 -12.30 -9.63 -1.62
CA GLY A 77 -13.36 -9.60 -2.63
C GLY A 77 -13.35 -10.87 -3.46
N LYS A 78 -14.26 -10.97 -4.42
CA LYS A 78 -14.24 -12.04 -5.43
C LYS A 78 -13.19 -11.71 -6.50
N PRO A 79 -12.61 -12.69 -7.22
CA PRO A 79 -11.63 -12.44 -8.28
C PRO A 79 -12.06 -11.36 -9.28
N GLN A 80 -13.33 -11.35 -9.68
CA GLN A 80 -13.87 -10.33 -10.58
C GLN A 80 -13.89 -8.91 -10.01
N ASP A 81 -13.94 -8.76 -8.68
CA ASP A 81 -13.88 -7.43 -8.05
C ASP A 81 -12.48 -6.86 -8.15
N PHE A 82 -11.44 -7.70 -8.03
CA PHE A 82 -10.05 -7.27 -8.23
C PHE A 82 -9.83 -6.82 -9.67
N ASP A 83 -10.32 -7.57 -10.68
CA ASP A 83 -10.23 -7.13 -12.07
C ASP A 83 -10.99 -5.82 -12.28
N ARG A 84 -12.25 -5.75 -11.89
CA ARG A 84 -13.11 -4.59 -12.13
C ARG A 84 -12.56 -3.31 -11.46
N VAL A 85 -12.16 -3.40 -10.19
CA VAL A 85 -11.75 -2.22 -9.41
C VAL A 85 -10.30 -1.86 -9.67
N MET A 86 -9.41 -2.85 -9.72
CA MET A 86 -7.98 -2.59 -9.82
C MET A 86 -7.52 -2.54 -11.27
N THR A 87 -7.74 -3.59 -12.07
CA THR A 87 -7.25 -3.64 -13.45
C THR A 87 -8.02 -2.67 -14.35
N GLN A 88 -9.35 -2.82 -14.44
CA GLN A 88 -10.18 -1.93 -15.29
C GLN A 88 -10.18 -0.49 -14.75
N GLY A 89 -10.23 -0.32 -13.42
CA GLY A 89 -10.09 1.00 -12.80
C GLY A 89 -8.78 1.70 -13.19
N THR A 90 -7.66 0.97 -13.21
CA THR A 90 -6.37 1.52 -13.66
C THR A 90 -6.42 1.91 -15.13
N ARG A 91 -6.99 1.10 -16.01
CA ARG A 91 -7.18 1.43 -17.43
C ARG A 91 -7.98 2.73 -17.61
N ASN A 92 -9.05 2.89 -16.84
CA ASN A 92 -9.87 4.11 -16.89
C ASN A 92 -9.07 5.34 -16.44
N VAL A 93 -8.27 5.21 -15.37
CA VAL A 93 -7.42 6.31 -14.87
C VAL A 93 -6.32 6.65 -15.88
N ILE A 94 -5.69 5.66 -16.50
CA ILE A 94 -4.68 5.86 -17.57
C ILE A 94 -5.32 6.57 -18.78
N ALA A 95 -6.49 6.12 -19.24
CA ALA A 95 -7.19 6.74 -20.36
C ALA A 95 -7.53 8.22 -20.08
N ALA A 96 -8.05 8.50 -18.89
CA ALA A 96 -8.34 9.88 -18.46
C ALA A 96 -7.07 10.73 -18.33
N ALA A 97 -5.98 10.17 -17.78
CA ALA A 97 -4.69 10.84 -17.67
C ALA A 97 -4.12 11.22 -19.04
N LYS A 98 -4.18 10.29 -20.03
CA LYS A 98 -3.76 10.57 -21.40
C LYS A 98 -4.59 11.67 -22.04
N SER A 99 -5.91 11.61 -21.90
CA SER A 99 -6.83 12.61 -22.46
C SER A 99 -6.64 14.01 -21.83
N ALA A 100 -6.25 14.05 -20.56
CA ALA A 100 -5.98 15.31 -19.84
C ALA A 100 -4.57 15.86 -20.07
N GLY A 101 -3.70 15.14 -20.79
CA GLY A 101 -2.31 15.54 -21.02
C GLY A 101 -1.45 15.45 -19.75
N VAL A 102 -1.71 14.45 -18.90
CA VAL A 102 -0.93 14.23 -17.67
C VAL A 102 0.53 13.96 -18.02
N GLU A 103 1.43 14.66 -17.35
CA GLU A 103 2.87 14.60 -17.53
C GLU A 103 3.50 13.42 -16.77
N ARG A 104 2.99 13.09 -15.57
CA ARG A 104 3.51 12.00 -14.75
C ARG A 104 2.42 11.20 -14.06
N PHE A 105 2.57 9.87 -14.09
CA PHE A 105 1.67 8.91 -13.47
C PHE A 105 2.41 8.07 -12.42
N ILE A 106 2.01 8.18 -11.15
CA ILE A 106 2.63 7.40 -10.06
C ILE A 106 1.66 6.33 -9.60
N LEU A 107 2.10 5.07 -9.66
CA LEU A 107 1.32 3.89 -9.26
C LEU A 107 1.84 3.30 -7.94
N MET A 108 0.93 2.96 -7.04
CA MET A 108 1.23 2.11 -5.90
C MET A 108 0.95 0.64 -6.22
N SER A 109 2.00 -0.14 -6.36
CA SER A 109 1.95 -1.60 -6.44
C SER A 109 2.20 -2.25 -5.07
N ALA A 110 2.82 -3.40 -5.02
CA ALA A 110 3.21 -4.10 -3.80
C ALA A 110 4.49 -4.90 -4.02
N LEU A 111 5.34 -4.98 -3.01
CA LEU A 111 6.51 -5.84 -3.04
C LEU A 111 6.09 -7.31 -3.22
N GLY A 112 6.85 -8.04 -4.01
CA GLY A 112 6.51 -9.42 -4.38
C GLY A 112 5.62 -9.53 -5.64
N THR A 113 5.16 -8.42 -6.24
CA THR A 113 4.42 -8.45 -7.52
C THR A 113 5.35 -8.80 -8.67
N ASN A 114 5.13 -9.93 -9.32
CA ASN A 114 5.91 -10.38 -10.48
C ASN A 114 5.16 -11.46 -11.29
N ALA A 115 5.76 -11.93 -12.38
CA ALA A 115 5.17 -12.95 -13.26
C ALA A 115 4.98 -14.33 -12.58
N THR A 116 5.73 -14.63 -11.53
CA THR A 116 5.62 -15.89 -10.79
C THR A 116 4.50 -15.83 -9.74
N THR A 117 4.34 -14.69 -9.06
CA THR A 117 3.38 -14.54 -7.96
C THR A 117 1.98 -14.11 -8.41
N LYS A 118 1.83 -13.61 -9.65
CA LYS A 118 0.55 -13.11 -10.17
C LYS A 118 -0.61 -14.11 -10.09
N ASP A 119 -0.31 -15.40 -10.15
CA ASP A 119 -1.31 -16.46 -10.15
C ASP A 119 -1.57 -17.03 -8.75
N LEU A 120 -0.88 -16.52 -7.72
CA LEU A 120 -0.96 -17.01 -6.36
C LEU A 120 -2.23 -16.61 -5.64
N VAL A 121 -2.57 -15.32 -5.75
CA VAL A 121 -3.79 -14.72 -5.20
C VAL A 121 -4.29 -13.62 -6.14
N PRO A 122 -5.60 -13.35 -6.18
CA PRO A 122 -6.20 -12.33 -7.07
C PRO A 122 -5.57 -10.94 -6.90
N TYR A 123 -5.14 -10.60 -5.70
CA TYR A 123 -4.47 -9.33 -5.40
C TYR A 123 -3.18 -9.14 -6.20
N PHE A 124 -2.27 -10.13 -6.18
CA PHE A 124 -1.02 -10.04 -6.94
C PHE A 124 -1.26 -10.05 -8.45
N GLY A 125 -2.25 -10.82 -8.93
CA GLY A 125 -2.66 -10.81 -10.33
C GLY A 125 -3.10 -9.42 -10.78
N ALA A 126 -3.96 -8.78 -10.00
CA ALA A 126 -4.41 -7.43 -10.28
C ALA A 126 -3.27 -6.40 -10.20
N LYS A 127 -2.40 -6.47 -9.17
CA LYS A 127 -1.24 -5.58 -9.07
C LYS A 127 -0.30 -5.72 -10.27
N PHE A 128 -0.03 -6.96 -10.69
CA PHE A 128 0.79 -7.21 -11.87
C PHE A 128 0.14 -6.62 -13.14
N ALA A 129 -1.16 -6.82 -13.33
CA ALA A 129 -1.89 -6.24 -14.46
C ALA A 129 -1.85 -4.70 -14.44
N MET A 130 -2.07 -4.06 -13.29
CA MET A 130 -1.96 -2.61 -13.14
C MET A 130 -0.58 -2.09 -13.55
N GLU A 131 0.51 -2.78 -13.17
CA GLU A 131 1.87 -2.42 -13.58
C GLU A 131 2.04 -2.54 -15.10
N GLN A 132 1.58 -3.65 -15.70
CA GLN A 132 1.68 -3.85 -17.15
C GLN A 132 0.91 -2.78 -17.92
N GLU A 133 -0.31 -2.44 -17.51
CA GLU A 133 -1.10 -1.35 -18.11
C GLU A 133 -0.39 0.01 -17.97
N THR A 134 0.23 0.26 -16.83
CA THR A 134 0.97 1.51 -16.58
C THR A 134 2.20 1.60 -17.48
N VAL A 135 3.01 0.55 -17.57
CA VAL A 135 4.21 0.50 -18.44
C VAL A 135 3.84 0.64 -19.91
N ALA A 136 2.76 -0.03 -20.34
CA ALA A 136 2.29 0.02 -21.73
C ALA A 136 1.56 1.34 -22.09
N SER A 137 1.26 2.21 -21.11
CA SER A 137 0.44 3.40 -21.32
C SER A 137 1.07 4.45 -22.22
N GLY A 138 2.41 4.53 -22.27
CA GLY A 138 3.15 5.60 -22.90
C GLY A 138 3.20 6.90 -22.09
N LEU A 139 2.62 6.93 -20.87
CA LEU A 139 2.82 8.04 -19.94
C LEU A 139 4.19 7.92 -19.27
N GLU A 140 4.79 9.03 -18.88
CA GLU A 140 5.93 9.00 -17.97
C GLU A 140 5.43 8.49 -16.60
N TYR A 141 5.97 7.36 -16.14
CA TYR A 141 5.47 6.71 -14.93
C TYR A 141 6.54 6.53 -13.86
N THR A 142 6.09 6.37 -12.62
CA THR A 142 6.86 5.80 -11.51
C THR A 142 5.99 4.77 -10.80
N ILE A 143 6.51 3.56 -10.59
CA ILE A 143 5.80 2.50 -9.86
C ILE A 143 6.54 2.25 -8.55
N PHE A 144 5.81 2.31 -7.42
CA PHE A 144 6.34 1.91 -6.13
C PHE A 144 5.78 0.55 -5.71
N ARG A 145 6.67 -0.34 -5.29
CA ARG A 145 6.37 -1.64 -4.67
C ARG A 145 6.76 -1.60 -3.20
N PRO A 146 5.92 -1.08 -2.31
CA PRO A 146 6.23 -1.07 -0.88
C PRO A 146 6.17 -2.47 -0.28
N SER A 147 7.08 -2.72 0.68
CA SER A 147 6.98 -3.80 1.65
C SER A 147 5.81 -3.55 2.61
N PHE A 148 5.76 -4.24 3.76
CA PHE A 148 4.73 -4.02 4.76
C PHE A 148 4.72 -2.57 5.25
N VAL A 149 3.65 -1.84 4.93
CA VAL A 149 3.50 -0.44 5.36
C VAL A 149 2.98 -0.39 6.79
N PHE A 150 3.77 0.15 7.69
CA PHE A 150 3.45 0.35 9.10
C PHE A 150 3.05 1.80 9.38
N GLY A 151 2.06 1.97 10.28
CA GLY A 151 1.55 3.27 10.69
C GLY A 151 0.52 3.12 11.80
N ARG A 152 -0.03 4.22 12.24
CA ARG A 152 -1.18 4.20 13.17
C ARG A 152 -2.39 3.62 12.45
N GLY A 153 -2.79 2.43 12.83
CA GLY A 153 -3.78 1.63 12.09
C GLY A 153 -3.10 0.54 11.24
N GLY A 154 -3.81 -0.02 10.27
CA GLY A 154 -3.29 -1.07 9.40
C GLY A 154 -2.82 -2.33 10.13
N ALA A 155 -1.89 -3.07 9.51
CA ALA A 155 -1.41 -4.36 10.02
C ALA A 155 -0.69 -4.24 11.37
N LEU A 156 0.14 -3.21 11.55
CA LEU A 156 0.89 -3.01 12.80
C LEU A 156 -0.04 -2.88 14.01
N ALA A 157 -1.17 -2.17 13.88
CA ALA A 157 -2.14 -2.05 14.97
C ALA A 157 -2.71 -3.41 15.39
N THR A 158 -2.92 -4.32 14.44
CA THR A 158 -3.39 -5.69 14.72
C THR A 158 -2.32 -6.49 15.46
N PHE A 159 -1.06 -6.41 15.03
CA PHE A 159 0.05 -7.09 15.70
C PHE A 159 0.26 -6.55 17.13
N MET A 160 0.18 -5.24 17.31
CA MET A 160 0.28 -4.61 18.63
C MET A 160 -0.87 -5.01 19.55
N LYS A 161 -2.11 -5.10 19.05
CA LYS A 161 -3.26 -5.60 19.84
C LYS A 161 -3.01 -7.04 20.29
N GLN A 162 -2.52 -7.90 19.40
CA GLN A 162 -2.21 -9.28 19.77
C GLN A 162 -1.18 -9.34 20.91
N VAL A 163 -0.07 -8.59 20.80
CA VAL A 163 0.94 -8.52 21.86
C VAL A 163 0.40 -7.90 23.13
N ARG A 164 -0.45 -6.90 23.05
CA ARG A 164 -1.00 -6.17 24.22
C ARG A 164 -1.95 -7.03 25.04
N TYR A 165 -2.83 -7.79 24.39
CA TYR A 165 -3.96 -8.45 25.04
C TYR A 165 -3.85 -9.98 25.12
N SER A 166 -3.04 -10.63 24.29
CA SER A 166 -2.85 -12.09 24.35
C SER A 166 -1.60 -12.48 25.14
N PRO A 167 -1.67 -13.44 26.06
CA PRO A 167 -0.49 -13.97 26.74
C PRO A 167 0.45 -14.74 25.80
N VAL A 168 -0.10 -15.28 24.71
CA VAL A 168 0.64 -16.01 23.68
C VAL A 168 0.37 -15.38 22.33
N VAL A 169 1.41 -15.05 21.61
CA VAL A 169 1.33 -14.47 20.25
C VAL A 169 1.42 -15.60 19.23
N THR A 170 0.42 -15.65 18.37
CA THR A 170 0.39 -16.63 17.27
C THR A 170 1.22 -16.15 16.09
N VAL A 171 2.15 -16.97 15.63
CA VAL A 171 2.99 -16.74 14.45
C VAL A 171 2.68 -17.79 13.39
N ILE A 172 2.44 -17.37 12.15
CA ILE A 172 2.17 -18.30 11.04
C ILE A 172 3.50 -18.88 10.52
N GLY A 173 3.55 -20.19 10.33
CA GLY A 173 4.75 -20.89 9.88
C GLY A 173 5.84 -20.90 10.94
N SER A 174 7.10 -20.89 10.51
CA SER A 174 8.28 -20.86 11.40
C SER A 174 8.54 -19.49 12.03
N GLY A 175 7.97 -18.44 11.44
CA GLY A 175 8.29 -17.07 11.82
C GLY A 175 9.70 -16.61 11.43
N LEU A 176 10.40 -17.38 10.58
CA LEU A 176 11.77 -17.07 10.13
C LEU A 176 11.80 -16.28 8.81
N GLN A 177 10.67 -16.20 8.08
CA GLN A 177 10.60 -15.36 6.89
C GLN A 177 10.90 -13.91 7.26
N GLN A 178 11.68 -13.26 6.42
CA GLN A 178 12.10 -11.88 6.61
C GLN A 178 11.10 -10.90 6.01
N ILE A 179 10.95 -9.79 6.68
CA ILE A 179 10.18 -8.64 6.23
C ILE A 179 11.00 -7.37 6.42
N GLN A 180 10.72 -6.35 5.62
CA GLN A 180 11.39 -5.05 5.68
C GLN A 180 10.36 -3.92 5.83
N PRO A 181 9.73 -3.79 7.02
CA PRO A 181 8.61 -2.85 7.21
C PRO A 181 9.01 -1.41 6.96
N ILE A 182 8.19 -0.67 6.24
CA ILE A 182 8.39 0.75 5.97
C ILE A 182 7.34 1.60 6.70
N TRP A 183 7.75 2.73 7.25
CA TRP A 183 6.83 3.66 7.89
C TRP A 183 5.98 4.41 6.85
N ILE A 184 4.71 4.61 7.17
CA ILE A 184 3.73 5.19 6.23
C ILE A 184 4.11 6.60 5.76
N ASP A 185 4.77 7.39 6.61
CA ASP A 185 5.21 8.73 6.21
C ASP A 185 6.41 8.66 5.27
N ASP A 186 7.30 7.65 5.44
CA ASP A 186 8.40 7.41 4.52
C ASP A 186 7.87 6.99 3.13
N VAL A 187 6.78 6.17 3.10
CA VAL A 187 6.08 5.88 1.83
C VAL A 187 5.55 7.16 1.21
N ALA A 188 4.85 8.00 1.99
CA ALA A 188 4.29 9.24 1.47
C ALA A 188 5.37 10.16 0.89
N GLU A 189 6.53 10.26 1.57
CA GLU A 189 7.65 11.06 1.10
C GLU A 189 8.23 10.56 -0.24
N HIS A 190 8.32 9.23 -0.45
CA HIS A 190 8.73 8.69 -1.75
C HIS A 190 7.79 9.15 -2.87
N PHE A 191 6.48 9.14 -2.63
CA PHE A 191 5.49 9.59 -3.61
C PHE A 191 5.60 11.08 -3.92
N VAL A 192 5.80 11.90 -2.89
CA VAL A 192 5.97 13.35 -3.04
C VAL A 192 7.25 13.64 -3.84
N ARG A 193 8.38 13.05 -3.45
CA ARG A 193 9.66 13.24 -4.14
C ARG A 193 9.64 12.77 -5.60
N ALA A 194 8.93 11.69 -5.89
CA ALA A 194 8.86 11.16 -7.25
C ALA A 194 8.20 12.13 -8.24
N LEU A 195 7.37 13.06 -7.77
CA LEU A 195 6.75 14.07 -8.65
C LEU A 195 7.78 15.00 -9.29
N ASP A 196 8.84 15.33 -8.55
CA ASP A 196 9.84 16.32 -8.97
C ASP A 196 11.21 15.69 -9.29
N THR A 197 11.35 14.36 -9.20
CA THR A 197 12.62 13.66 -9.44
C THR A 197 12.67 13.09 -10.87
N PRO A 198 13.43 13.70 -11.81
CA PRO A 198 13.53 13.18 -13.17
C PRO A 198 14.09 11.75 -13.24
N ALA A 199 15.01 11.42 -12.31
CA ALA A 199 15.59 10.09 -12.23
C ALA A 199 14.60 8.98 -11.86
N ALA A 200 13.38 9.33 -11.42
CA ALA A 200 12.30 8.38 -11.11
C ALA A 200 11.42 8.05 -12.34
N ALA A 201 11.60 8.77 -13.45
CA ALA A 201 10.81 8.58 -14.66
C ALA A 201 11.01 7.19 -15.26
N ASN A 202 9.91 6.54 -15.63
CA ASN A 202 9.85 5.22 -16.26
C ASN A 202 10.57 4.12 -15.47
N LYS A 203 10.49 4.20 -14.12
CA LYS A 203 11.10 3.23 -13.21
C LYS A 203 10.11 2.61 -12.24
N THR A 204 10.46 1.40 -11.83
CA THR A 204 9.80 0.68 -10.73
C THR A 204 10.76 0.58 -9.57
N PHE A 205 10.33 1.04 -8.40
CA PHE A 205 11.12 1.03 -7.16
C PHE A 205 10.50 0.10 -6.14
N GLU A 206 11.29 -0.79 -5.58
CA GLU A 206 10.96 -1.49 -4.36
C GLU A 206 11.34 -0.60 -3.18
N ILE A 207 10.41 -0.40 -2.23
CA ILE A 207 10.65 0.45 -1.06
C ILE A 207 10.39 -0.32 0.23
N GLY A 208 11.37 -0.31 1.11
CA GLY A 208 11.35 -0.92 2.42
C GLY A 208 11.98 0.02 3.45
N GLY A 209 11.75 -0.25 4.72
CA GLY A 209 12.40 0.49 5.80
C GLY A 209 13.89 0.12 5.96
N PRO A 210 14.58 0.70 6.95
CA PRO A 210 16.00 0.45 7.14
C PRO A 210 16.30 -0.92 7.79
N ASP A 211 15.30 -1.55 8.43
CA ASP A 211 15.50 -2.78 9.19
C ASP A 211 14.87 -3.98 8.47
N ILE A 212 15.65 -5.05 8.33
CA ILE A 212 15.19 -6.36 7.90
C ILE A 212 15.08 -7.23 9.15
N VAL A 213 13.89 -7.78 9.39
CA VAL A 213 13.59 -8.60 10.57
C VAL A 213 12.73 -9.80 10.21
N THR A 214 12.86 -10.87 10.97
CA THR A 214 11.93 -12.00 10.91
C THR A 214 10.61 -11.67 11.60
N TRP A 215 9.53 -12.43 11.30
CA TRP A 215 8.27 -12.29 12.05
C TRP A 215 8.46 -12.50 13.55
N ASN A 216 9.36 -13.42 13.95
CA ASN A 216 9.69 -13.63 15.36
C ASN A 216 10.33 -12.40 16.00
N GLU A 217 11.26 -11.76 15.31
CA GLU A 217 11.92 -10.54 15.78
C GLU A 217 10.96 -9.36 15.82
N LEU A 218 10.08 -9.21 14.82
CA LEU A 218 9.01 -8.21 14.83
C LEU A 218 8.18 -8.30 16.11
N TYR A 219 7.65 -9.48 16.43
CA TYR A 219 6.80 -9.65 17.62
C TYR A 219 7.58 -9.45 18.93
N ARG A 220 8.85 -9.86 18.99
CA ARG A 220 9.73 -9.58 20.14
C ARG A 220 9.98 -8.08 20.30
N THR A 221 10.21 -7.36 19.20
CA THR A 221 10.41 -5.91 19.21
C THR A 221 9.14 -5.18 19.66
N ILE A 222 7.97 -5.58 19.14
CA ILE A 222 6.69 -5.04 19.63
C ILE A 222 6.51 -5.30 21.11
N ALA A 223 6.80 -6.52 21.61
CA ALA A 223 6.69 -6.86 23.01
C ALA A 223 7.65 -6.02 23.89
N LYS A 224 8.90 -5.84 23.45
CA LYS A 224 9.90 -4.98 24.09
C LYS A 224 9.39 -3.54 24.24
N VAL A 225 8.92 -2.94 23.13
CA VAL A 225 8.44 -1.54 23.12
C VAL A 225 7.22 -1.37 24.03
N LEU A 226 6.30 -2.35 24.05
CA LEU A 226 5.11 -2.32 24.90
C LEU A 226 5.38 -2.73 26.36
N GLY A 227 6.63 -3.04 26.75
CA GLY A 227 6.98 -3.49 28.10
C GLY A 227 6.31 -4.83 28.47
N LYS A 228 6.13 -5.73 27.49
CA LYS A 228 5.46 -7.03 27.67
C LYS A 228 6.44 -8.19 27.45
N ARG A 229 6.19 -9.30 28.14
CA ARG A 229 6.84 -10.59 27.85
C ARG A 229 5.77 -11.52 27.30
N ARG A 230 6.00 -12.05 26.09
CA ARG A 230 5.05 -12.92 25.38
C ARG A 230 5.74 -14.17 24.85
N ALA A 231 5.08 -15.31 25.02
CA ALA A 231 5.48 -16.52 24.31
C ALA A 231 5.00 -16.45 22.86
N LEU A 232 5.79 -17.00 21.95
CA LEU A 232 5.41 -17.15 20.55
C LEU A 232 4.96 -18.58 20.32
N ALA A 233 3.77 -18.78 19.78
CA ALA A 233 3.25 -20.07 19.36
C ALA A 233 3.19 -20.13 17.83
N HIS A 234 3.91 -21.07 17.25
CA HIS A 234 3.97 -21.25 15.80
C HIS A 234 2.86 -22.16 15.32
N ILE A 235 2.04 -21.69 14.40
CA ILE A 235 0.95 -22.46 13.79
C ILE A 235 1.35 -22.81 12.35
N PRO A 236 1.32 -24.10 11.96
CA PRO A 236 1.53 -24.48 10.57
C PRO A 236 0.62 -23.69 9.63
N ALA A 237 1.17 -23.16 8.54
CA ALA A 237 0.45 -22.29 7.63
C ALA A 237 -0.81 -22.94 7.03
N GLY A 238 -0.79 -24.26 6.80
CA GLY A 238 -1.98 -25.01 6.37
C GLY A 238 -3.14 -24.94 7.37
N ILE A 239 -2.85 -24.99 8.67
CA ILE A 239 -3.86 -24.83 9.75
C ILE A 239 -4.37 -23.40 9.77
N ALA A 240 -3.47 -22.40 9.67
CA ALA A 240 -3.83 -20.98 9.63
C ALA A 240 -4.74 -20.69 8.42
N ARG A 241 -4.43 -21.24 7.24
CA ARG A 241 -5.22 -21.08 6.01
C ARG A 241 -6.61 -21.71 6.13
N THR A 242 -6.70 -22.91 6.71
CA THR A 242 -7.99 -23.57 6.95
C THR A 242 -8.85 -22.78 7.93
N GLY A 243 -8.25 -22.30 9.02
CA GLY A 243 -8.93 -21.42 9.98
C GLY A 243 -9.41 -20.11 9.36
N ALA A 244 -8.58 -19.47 8.53
CA ALA A 244 -8.94 -18.25 7.81
C ALA A 244 -10.11 -18.46 6.84
N ARG A 245 -10.15 -19.60 6.12
CA ARG A 245 -11.30 -19.97 5.28
C ARG A 245 -12.58 -20.18 6.09
N ALA A 246 -12.48 -20.83 7.23
CA ALA A 246 -13.64 -21.06 8.10
C ALA A 246 -14.19 -19.79 8.73
N THR A 247 -13.39 -18.74 8.88
CA THR A 247 -13.78 -17.47 9.51
C THR A 247 -13.96 -16.31 8.54
N GLN A 248 -13.74 -16.49 7.24
CA GLN A 248 -13.77 -15.41 6.22
C GLN A 248 -15.12 -14.67 6.14
N TRP A 249 -16.22 -15.30 6.59
CA TRP A 249 -17.55 -14.71 6.63
C TRP A 249 -17.82 -13.87 7.89
N ILE A 250 -16.89 -13.91 8.87
CA ILE A 250 -17.00 -13.14 10.12
C ILE A 250 -16.41 -11.73 9.88
N PRO A 251 -17.23 -10.66 10.02
CA PRO A 251 -16.67 -9.30 9.95
C PRO A 251 -15.58 -9.08 10.97
N GLY A 252 -14.41 -8.59 10.51
CA GLY A 252 -13.26 -8.35 11.40
C GLY A 252 -12.38 -9.58 11.66
N ALA A 253 -12.55 -10.67 10.90
CA ALA A 253 -11.61 -11.81 10.93
C ALA A 253 -10.16 -11.30 10.75
N PRO A 254 -9.18 -11.82 11.53
CA PRO A 254 -7.84 -11.23 11.59
C PRO A 254 -7.06 -11.33 10.29
N LEU A 255 -7.26 -12.39 9.51
CA LEU A 255 -6.59 -12.63 8.21
C LEU A 255 -7.50 -13.42 7.28
N SER A 256 -7.46 -13.10 5.99
CA SER A 256 -8.05 -13.93 4.94
C SER A 256 -7.11 -15.07 4.53
N ALA A 257 -7.64 -16.11 3.86
CA ALA A 257 -6.82 -17.18 3.32
C ALA A 257 -5.78 -16.68 2.30
N ASP A 258 -6.13 -15.66 1.52
CA ASP A 258 -5.21 -15.02 0.58
C ASP A 258 -4.10 -14.27 1.30
N GLN A 259 -4.40 -13.58 2.40
CA GLN A 259 -3.38 -12.90 3.22
C GLN A 259 -2.42 -13.92 3.87
N VAL A 260 -2.92 -15.08 4.31
CA VAL A 260 -2.05 -16.17 4.79
C VAL A 260 -1.16 -16.67 3.65
N ALA A 261 -1.71 -16.88 2.45
CA ALA A 261 -0.94 -17.29 1.28
C ALA A 261 0.15 -16.25 0.92
N MET A 262 -0.14 -14.96 1.01
CA MET A 262 0.84 -13.89 0.78
C MET A 262 2.02 -13.94 1.78
N ILE A 263 1.77 -14.28 3.04
CA ILE A 263 2.82 -14.45 4.06
C ILE A 263 3.70 -15.67 3.74
N GLU A 264 3.15 -16.71 3.11
CA GLU A 264 3.88 -17.94 2.78
C GLU A 264 4.78 -17.81 1.53
N VAL A 265 4.64 -16.76 0.73
CA VAL A 265 5.40 -16.59 -0.55
C VAL A 265 6.92 -16.55 -0.33
N GLY A 266 7.36 -16.27 0.89
CA GLY A 266 8.76 -16.14 1.23
C GLY A 266 9.07 -14.79 1.86
N ASP A 267 10.32 -14.35 1.71
CA ASP A 267 10.77 -13.09 2.26
C ASP A 267 10.15 -11.89 1.54
N ASN A 268 9.75 -10.89 2.31
CA ASN A 268 9.24 -9.62 1.80
C ASN A 268 10.28 -8.53 2.07
N VAL A 269 11.40 -8.62 1.36
CA VAL A 269 12.58 -7.77 1.47
C VAL A 269 12.89 -7.18 0.11
N VAL A 270 13.26 -5.91 0.05
CA VAL A 270 13.64 -5.26 -1.22
C VAL A 270 14.91 -5.89 -1.78
N THR A 271 14.96 -6.03 -3.11
CA THR A 271 16.02 -6.78 -3.80
C THR A 271 17.17 -5.88 -4.26
N ASN A 272 16.98 -4.55 -4.24
CA ASN A 272 17.97 -3.57 -4.69
C ASN A 272 17.89 -2.28 -3.88
N ALA A 273 18.90 -1.42 -4.05
CA ALA A 273 19.00 -0.13 -3.36
C ALA A 273 18.59 1.08 -4.25
N ASP A 274 17.90 0.85 -5.36
CA ASP A 274 17.60 1.90 -6.35
C ASP A 274 16.79 3.05 -5.74
N ALA A 275 15.81 2.75 -4.88
CA ALA A 275 15.03 3.78 -4.19
C ALA A 275 15.90 4.59 -3.22
N VAL A 276 16.78 3.92 -2.46
CA VAL A 276 17.69 4.58 -1.51
C VAL A 276 18.63 5.52 -2.26
N HIS A 277 19.23 5.07 -3.36
CA HIS A 277 20.14 5.90 -4.17
C HIS A 277 19.43 7.07 -4.86
N THR A 278 18.18 6.85 -5.32
CA THR A 278 17.43 7.87 -6.07
C THR A 278 16.86 8.95 -5.15
N PHE A 279 16.29 8.56 -4.00
CA PHE A 279 15.53 9.48 -3.15
C PHE A 279 16.30 9.94 -1.91
N GLN A 280 17.28 9.17 -1.43
CA GLN A 280 18.16 9.50 -0.27
C GLN A 280 17.36 9.95 0.98
N LEU A 281 16.25 9.30 1.26
CA LEU A 281 15.37 9.65 2.37
C LEU A 281 15.87 9.06 3.70
N PRO A 282 15.82 9.82 4.79
CA PRO A 282 16.02 9.27 6.13
C PRO A 282 14.81 8.44 6.53
N LEU A 283 14.98 7.10 6.57
CA LEU A 283 13.90 6.18 6.87
C LEU A 283 13.78 5.93 8.38
N VAL A 284 12.55 5.75 8.85
CA VAL A 284 12.24 5.53 10.27
C VAL A 284 12.57 4.09 10.67
N PRO A 285 13.46 3.85 11.67
CA PRO A 285 13.75 2.51 12.17
C PRO A 285 12.53 1.82 12.79
N LEU A 286 12.50 0.47 12.75
CA LEU A 286 11.36 -0.34 13.18
C LEU A 286 10.92 -0.05 14.62
N GLU A 287 11.87 0.05 15.54
CA GLU A 287 11.54 0.33 16.95
C GLU A 287 10.81 1.68 17.10
N ASP A 288 11.23 2.69 16.34
CA ASP A 288 10.59 4.01 16.33
C ASP A 288 9.23 3.99 15.60
N GLN A 289 9.08 3.18 14.54
CA GLN A 289 7.78 2.95 13.91
C GLN A 289 6.76 2.41 14.93
N ILE A 290 7.18 1.41 15.73
CA ILE A 290 6.33 0.82 16.77
C ILE A 290 6.02 1.85 17.87
N ARG A 291 7.01 2.63 18.32
CA ARG A 291 6.82 3.70 19.33
C ARG A 291 5.82 4.76 18.85
N ARG A 292 5.93 5.20 17.58
CA ARG A 292 5.01 6.19 16.98
C ARG A 292 3.58 5.66 16.85
N ALA A 293 3.41 4.34 16.74
CA ALA A 293 2.10 3.69 16.61
C ALA A 293 1.47 3.31 17.96
N ALA A 294 2.24 3.24 19.04
CA ALA A 294 1.81 2.83 20.39
C ALA A 294 0.90 3.88 21.05
#